data_41f052f460456281e583f0a4d68952b4
#
_entry.id   41f052f460456281e583f0a4d68952b4
#
_cell.length_a   1.000
_cell.length_b   1.000
_cell.length_c   1.000
_cell.angle_alpha   90.00
_cell.angle_beta   90.00
_cell.angle_gamma   90.00
#
_symmetry.space_group_name_H-M   'P 1'
#
loop_
_entity.id
_entity.type
_entity.pdbx_description
1 polymer ?
#
loop_
_entity_poly.entity_id
_entity_poly.type
_entity_poly.pdbx_seq_one_letter_code
_entity_poly.pdbx_strand_id
1 'polypeptide(L)'
;MGRLNHSSSRFLTTILDSKIFNHPALRRYTALVREDLSETYSRDIQKWLVIAPIIGVISGLAITAIAMLILDIIWIRVLPCYLANHWVIVPGIVGGFILTGVIMSLCTDNPNLHSSEEIVRSYHEHGGDIDMRPFFWKLLAAVTTVGSGGSAALEGPSIYGGGAIGSWLWTKLRRFGLESRDRRIMLISGAGAGMAAVFRAPLTGLVFALEMPYKDDLAHEALLPSLIASVVAYATLVSIVGAQPLFSFGSSAAKFQTVDVFWSALLGLIIGIVSIFYDITFRRVRSYFIAAPVPHVIKLLVGGIGTALCGLTFITLYPGDLIPVGPNYEAVREILSRPLPTELLLTFAAFKLGATIFSLGSGGVSAMFVPLLLAGGCIGSAFAQSVVHTSALDLYAAVGMAAFIAGGYKAPMTAVVFVAETTGHHSFLMPSLIGAAVAYAVSGEASVSGDQRLHEMARIAELSGMKVGDVMQRRVVGVPADTTVAAFAASIAGNHSHTFFPVLDGGKACGLVSMAALARVAPDRWADTRVGEVAEHEPTTVGADCDLMEALRLLVREDRPQMLIVVDEEHGGRVQGIVTKSDLLRGLEGAPSRRE
;
A
#
# COMPACT_ATOMS: atom_id res chain seq x y z
N MET A 1 18.34 12.86 -27.55
CA MET A 1 17.72 11.63 -27.05
C MET A 1 17.47 10.55 -28.12
N GLY A 2 17.84 10.71 -29.35
CA GLY A 2 17.62 9.76 -30.47
C GLY A 2 18.69 8.70 -30.73
N ARG A 3 19.77 8.61 -29.96
CA ARG A 3 20.89 7.69 -30.22
C ARG A 3 21.10 6.54 -29.20
N LEU A 4 20.36 6.49 -28.10
CA LEU A 4 20.45 5.39 -27.12
C LEU A 4 19.52 4.19 -27.45
N ASN A 5 18.57 4.38 -28.38
CA ASN A 5 17.57 3.36 -28.73
C ASN A 5 18.08 2.20 -29.60
N HIS A 6 19.33 2.23 -30.09
CA HIS A 6 19.83 1.20 -31.01
C HIS A 6 20.75 0.13 -30.39
N SER A 7 21.25 0.33 -29.17
CA SER A 7 22.26 -0.60 -28.62
C SER A 7 21.67 -1.76 -27.82
N SER A 8 20.65 -1.54 -27.02
CA SER A 8 20.02 -2.62 -26.20
C SER A 8 19.11 -3.51 -27.02
N SER A 9 18.42 -2.98 -28.03
CA SER A 9 17.71 -3.81 -28.99
C SER A 9 18.67 -4.67 -29.82
N ARG A 10 19.88 -4.19 -30.10
CA ARG A 10 20.93 -4.97 -30.78
C ARG A 10 21.47 -6.13 -29.97
N PHE A 11 21.57 -6.02 -28.63
CA PHE A 11 22.09 -7.10 -27.80
C PHE A 11 21.13 -8.31 -27.79
N LEU A 12 19.83 -8.09 -27.55
CA LEU A 12 18.81 -9.12 -27.60
C LEU A 12 18.60 -9.67 -29.02
N THR A 13 18.61 -8.80 -30.04
CA THR A 13 18.52 -9.25 -31.43
C THR A 13 19.75 -10.04 -31.83
N THR A 14 20.95 -9.71 -31.36
CA THR A 14 22.18 -10.46 -31.63
C THR A 14 22.15 -11.84 -30.98
N ILE A 15 21.57 -11.99 -29.79
CA ILE A 15 21.37 -13.29 -29.13
C ILE A 15 20.35 -14.14 -29.90
N LEU A 16 19.23 -13.53 -30.32
CA LEU A 16 18.17 -14.22 -31.07
C LEU A 16 18.57 -14.56 -32.51
N ASP A 17 19.50 -13.81 -33.10
CA ASP A 17 20.10 -14.09 -34.41
C ASP A 17 21.27 -15.10 -34.35
N SER A 18 21.62 -15.60 -33.15
CA SER A 18 22.64 -16.62 -33.00
C SER A 18 22.23 -17.95 -33.68
N LYS A 19 23.21 -18.70 -34.17
CA LYS A 19 23.00 -19.97 -34.89
C LYS A 19 22.15 -21.00 -34.11
N ILE A 20 22.07 -20.86 -32.79
CA ILE A 20 21.30 -21.75 -31.88
C ILE A 20 19.80 -21.58 -32.09
N PHE A 21 19.30 -20.36 -32.40
CA PHE A 21 17.90 -20.07 -32.57
C PHE A 21 17.42 -20.12 -34.03
N ASN A 22 18.29 -20.47 -34.97
CA ASN A 22 17.96 -20.51 -36.41
C ASN A 22 17.26 -21.81 -36.87
N HIS A 23 16.88 -22.71 -35.95
CA HIS A 23 16.11 -23.89 -36.27
C HIS A 23 14.68 -23.53 -36.73
N PRO A 24 14.16 -24.13 -37.83
CA PRO A 24 12.85 -23.73 -38.41
C PRO A 24 11.66 -23.78 -37.44
N ALA A 25 11.68 -24.73 -36.47
CA ALA A 25 10.63 -24.84 -35.44
C ALA A 25 10.72 -23.73 -34.39
N LEU A 26 11.90 -23.19 -34.13
CA LEU A 26 12.14 -22.10 -33.18
C LEU A 26 11.95 -20.70 -33.82
N ARG A 27 12.07 -20.60 -35.13
CA ARG A 27 11.88 -19.31 -35.84
C ARG A 27 10.49 -18.69 -35.69
N ARG A 28 9.45 -19.48 -35.67
CA ARG A 28 8.07 -19.00 -35.39
C ARG A 28 7.92 -18.53 -33.94
N TYR A 29 8.52 -19.27 -33.02
CA TYR A 29 8.46 -18.93 -31.59
C TYR A 29 9.31 -17.69 -31.28
N THR A 30 10.50 -17.57 -31.88
CA THR A 30 11.35 -16.39 -31.72
C THR A 30 10.77 -15.16 -32.42
N ALA A 31 10.00 -15.30 -33.48
CA ALA A 31 9.29 -14.20 -34.13
C ALA A 31 8.15 -13.68 -33.25
N LEU A 32 7.33 -14.57 -32.66
CA LEU A 32 6.27 -14.23 -31.71
C LEU A 32 6.85 -13.58 -30.45
N VAL A 33 7.91 -14.17 -29.89
CA VAL A 33 8.61 -13.60 -28.72
C VAL A 33 9.25 -12.25 -29.06
N ARG A 34 9.72 -12.07 -30.30
CA ARG A 34 10.30 -10.80 -30.77
C ARG A 34 9.25 -9.70 -30.97
N GLU A 35 8.06 -10.06 -31.44
CA GLU A 35 6.95 -9.13 -31.64
C GLU A 35 6.36 -8.70 -30.29
N ASP A 36 6.18 -9.63 -29.34
CA ASP A 36 5.66 -9.38 -28.00
C ASP A 36 6.65 -8.66 -27.07
N LEU A 37 7.94 -8.99 -27.15
CA LEU A 37 9.00 -8.35 -26.35
C LEU A 37 9.46 -7.00 -26.91
N SER A 38 9.20 -6.69 -28.20
CA SER A 38 9.87 -5.56 -28.85
C SER A 38 9.17 -4.22 -28.67
N GLU A 39 7.88 -4.13 -28.44
CA GLU A 39 7.19 -2.85 -28.48
C GLU A 39 6.65 -2.33 -27.14
N THR A 40 6.06 -3.16 -26.29
CA THR A 40 5.43 -2.70 -25.06
C THR A 40 6.31 -2.98 -23.83
N TYR A 41 6.78 -4.21 -23.69
CA TYR A 41 7.52 -4.65 -22.51
C TYR A 41 8.91 -4.01 -22.37
N SER A 42 9.60 -3.77 -23.50
CA SER A 42 10.94 -3.18 -23.45
C SER A 42 10.92 -1.69 -23.07
N ARG A 43 9.89 -0.94 -23.45
CA ARG A 43 9.75 0.48 -23.07
C ARG A 43 9.48 0.64 -21.59
N ASP A 44 8.62 -0.21 -21.03
CA ASP A 44 8.28 -0.16 -19.61
C ASP A 44 9.48 -0.50 -18.74
N ILE A 45 10.24 -1.52 -19.08
CA ILE A 45 11.47 -1.86 -18.35
C ILE A 45 12.49 -0.73 -18.44
N GLN A 46 12.72 -0.15 -19.62
CA GLN A 46 13.70 0.92 -19.81
C GLN A 46 13.38 2.19 -19.01
N LYS A 47 12.11 2.57 -18.91
CA LYS A 47 11.71 3.72 -18.08
C LYS A 47 12.02 3.49 -16.60
N TRP A 48 11.78 2.27 -16.10
CA TRP A 48 12.03 1.94 -14.69
C TRP A 48 13.51 1.80 -14.36
N LEU A 49 14.35 1.35 -15.29
CA LEU A 49 15.81 1.34 -15.13
C LEU A 49 16.42 2.75 -14.94
N VAL A 50 15.72 3.80 -15.37
CA VAL A 50 16.16 5.19 -15.18
C VAL A 50 15.46 5.86 -14.00
N ILE A 51 14.14 5.70 -13.88
CA ILE A 51 13.34 6.43 -12.89
C ILE A 51 13.50 5.84 -11.50
N ALA A 52 13.50 4.52 -11.36
CA ALA A 52 13.58 3.88 -10.05
C ALA A 52 14.91 4.16 -9.30
N PRO A 53 16.09 4.18 -9.95
CA PRO A 53 17.31 4.64 -9.29
C PRO A 53 17.22 6.08 -8.77
N ILE A 54 16.61 6.99 -9.53
CA ILE A 54 16.43 8.38 -9.10
C ILE A 54 15.56 8.45 -7.84
N ILE A 55 14.44 7.70 -7.82
CA ILE A 55 13.59 7.56 -6.63
C ILE A 55 14.44 7.01 -5.45
N GLY A 56 15.22 5.95 -5.69
CA GLY A 56 16.06 5.31 -4.68
C GLY A 56 17.08 6.26 -4.07
N VAL A 57 17.82 7.01 -4.89
CA VAL A 57 18.83 7.97 -4.40
C VAL A 57 18.16 9.08 -3.57
N ILE A 58 17.12 9.73 -4.10
CA ILE A 58 16.49 10.88 -3.42
C ILE A 58 15.82 10.43 -2.12
N SER A 59 15.06 9.34 -2.15
CA SER A 59 14.42 8.77 -0.96
C SER A 59 15.46 8.27 0.03
N GLY A 60 16.51 7.57 -0.45
CA GLY A 60 17.60 7.08 0.39
C GLY A 60 18.30 8.21 1.14
N LEU A 61 18.67 9.31 0.46
CA LEU A 61 19.29 10.47 1.09
C LEU A 61 18.37 11.14 2.12
N ALA A 62 17.12 11.40 1.74
CA ALA A 62 16.16 12.09 2.62
C ALA A 62 15.87 11.28 3.88
N ILE A 63 15.64 9.98 3.75
CA ILE A 63 15.28 9.12 4.88
C ILE A 63 16.50 8.81 5.75
N THR A 64 17.69 8.63 5.16
CA THR A 64 18.94 8.52 5.93
C THR A 64 19.16 9.77 6.79
N ALA A 65 18.98 10.96 6.25
CA ALA A 65 19.12 12.21 6.99
C ALA A 65 18.13 12.31 8.17
N ILE A 66 16.86 11.90 7.96
CA ILE A 66 15.84 11.90 9.02
C ILE A 66 16.18 10.85 10.10
N ALA A 67 16.59 9.65 9.70
CA ALA A 67 16.96 8.59 10.63
C ALA A 67 18.17 9.02 11.50
N MET A 68 19.21 9.59 10.90
CA MET A 68 20.36 10.13 11.62
C MET A 68 19.95 11.26 12.56
N LEU A 69 19.07 12.16 12.14
CA LEU A 69 18.57 13.24 12.99
C LEU A 69 17.87 12.68 14.24
N ILE A 70 16.98 11.71 14.06
CA ILE A 70 16.20 11.14 15.17
C ILE A 70 17.07 10.25 16.05
N LEU A 71 17.82 9.31 15.49
CA LEU A 71 18.56 8.29 16.26
C LEU A 71 19.90 8.80 16.78
N ASP A 72 20.73 9.37 15.88
CA ASP A 72 22.13 9.66 16.18
C ASP A 72 22.32 11.08 16.75
N ILE A 73 21.34 11.99 16.57
CA ILE A 73 21.44 13.35 17.08
C ILE A 73 20.50 13.57 18.28
N ILE A 74 19.23 13.20 18.16
CA ILE A 74 18.23 13.49 19.21
C ILE A 74 18.19 12.37 20.24
N TRP A 75 17.85 11.15 19.84
CA TRP A 75 17.60 10.04 20.76
C TRP A 75 18.84 9.64 21.57
N ILE A 76 20.02 9.67 20.95
CA ILE A 76 21.28 9.39 21.65
C ILE A 76 21.56 10.38 22.80
N ARG A 77 20.96 11.58 22.81
CA ARG A 77 21.05 12.55 23.90
C ARG A 77 19.88 12.44 24.88
N VAL A 78 18.69 12.13 24.39
CA VAL A 78 17.45 12.05 25.17
C VAL A 78 17.46 10.83 26.09
N LEU A 79 17.85 9.66 25.56
CA LEU A 79 17.86 8.41 26.32
C LEU A 79 18.71 8.48 27.59
N PRO A 80 19.99 8.92 27.57
CA PRO A 80 20.78 9.05 28.80
C PRO A 80 20.19 10.02 29.81
N CYS A 81 19.54 11.10 29.35
CA CYS A 81 18.85 12.02 30.25
C CYS A 81 17.68 11.36 30.98
N TYR A 82 16.94 10.51 30.30
CA TYR A 82 15.81 9.76 30.88
C TYR A 82 16.29 8.69 31.86
N LEU A 83 17.39 8.01 31.56
CA LEU A 83 17.99 7.01 32.45
C LEU A 83 18.65 7.65 33.67
N ALA A 84 19.26 8.82 33.51
CA ALA A 84 19.89 9.54 34.63
C ALA A 84 18.87 10.19 35.58
N ASN A 85 17.75 10.68 35.05
CA ASN A 85 16.70 11.33 35.84
C ASN A 85 15.32 10.98 35.28
N HIS A 86 14.69 9.99 35.89
CA HIS A 86 13.41 9.42 35.45
C HIS A 86 12.27 10.46 35.39
N TRP A 87 12.31 11.51 36.22
CA TRP A 87 11.30 12.56 36.22
C TRP A 87 11.32 13.43 34.96
N VAL A 88 12.44 13.47 34.23
CA VAL A 88 12.57 14.21 32.98
C VAL A 88 11.77 13.52 31.82
N ILE A 89 11.43 12.23 31.96
CA ILE A 89 10.62 11.49 30.99
C ILE A 89 9.28 12.20 30.75
N VAL A 90 8.62 12.65 31.84
CA VAL A 90 7.28 13.25 31.72
C VAL A 90 7.32 14.57 30.93
N PRO A 91 8.06 15.61 31.34
CA PRO A 91 8.11 16.85 30.59
C PRO A 91 8.71 16.69 29.19
N GLY A 92 9.65 15.77 29.00
CA GLY A 92 10.28 15.51 27.70
C GLY A 92 9.29 14.95 26.68
N ILE A 93 8.61 13.86 27.01
CA ILE A 93 7.63 13.23 26.13
C ILE A 93 6.42 14.16 25.94
N VAL A 94 5.85 14.69 27.00
CA VAL A 94 4.68 15.58 26.94
C VAL A 94 4.99 16.83 26.11
N GLY A 95 6.16 17.45 26.29
CA GLY A 95 6.59 18.59 25.50
C GLY A 95 6.71 18.28 24.00
N GLY A 96 7.32 17.13 23.67
CA GLY A 96 7.41 16.66 22.28
C GLY A 96 6.03 16.41 21.64
N PHE A 97 5.10 15.80 22.40
CA PHE A 97 3.74 15.53 21.91
C PHE A 97 2.92 16.82 21.73
N ILE A 98 3.04 17.80 22.63
CA ILE A 98 2.43 19.11 22.47
C ILE A 98 2.98 19.78 21.20
N LEU A 99 4.30 19.75 20.99
CA LEU A 99 4.92 20.33 19.80
C LEU A 99 4.42 19.63 18.52
N THR A 100 4.33 18.29 18.51
CA THR A 100 3.71 17.53 17.43
C THR A 100 2.28 18.01 17.16
N GLY A 101 1.48 18.16 18.21
CA GLY A 101 0.09 18.61 18.11
C GLY A 101 -0.05 20.01 17.52
N VAL A 102 0.83 20.93 17.92
CA VAL A 102 0.88 22.29 17.38
C VAL A 102 1.26 22.26 15.89
N ILE A 103 2.31 21.53 15.53
CA ILE A 103 2.74 21.40 14.13
C ILE A 103 1.60 20.83 13.26
N MET A 104 1.00 19.71 13.68
CA MET A 104 -0.07 19.06 12.90
C MET A 104 -1.33 19.93 12.80
N SER A 105 -1.69 20.64 13.85
CA SER A 105 -2.88 21.50 13.85
C SER A 105 -2.73 22.77 13.02
N LEU A 106 -1.51 23.35 12.96
CA LEU A 106 -1.27 24.61 12.25
C LEU A 106 -0.83 24.43 10.80
N CYS A 107 -0.19 23.31 10.49
CA CYS A 107 0.51 23.14 9.22
C CYS A 107 -0.08 22.03 8.32
N THR A 108 -1.15 21.35 8.78
CA THR A 108 -1.80 20.29 7.99
C THR A 108 -3.33 20.45 7.99
N ASP A 109 -3.97 20.21 6.84
CA ASP A 109 -5.43 20.27 6.71
C ASP A 109 -6.13 19.11 7.43
N ASN A 110 -5.49 17.94 7.47
CA ASN A 110 -5.98 16.76 8.18
C ASN A 110 -4.91 16.18 9.11
N PRO A 111 -4.92 16.55 10.41
CA PRO A 111 -3.93 16.09 11.36
C PRO A 111 -4.02 14.59 11.71
N ASN A 112 -5.12 13.92 11.35
CA ASN A 112 -5.30 12.49 11.61
C ASN A 112 -4.78 11.60 10.47
N LEU A 113 -4.44 12.17 9.30
CA LEU A 113 -3.95 11.44 8.13
C LEU A 113 -2.46 11.67 7.96
N HIS A 114 -1.67 10.64 8.23
CA HIS A 114 -0.21 10.68 8.17
C HIS A 114 0.39 9.28 8.04
N SER A 115 1.70 9.21 7.82
CA SER A 115 2.47 7.95 7.81
C SER A 115 2.02 6.95 6.72
N SER A 116 2.10 5.66 7.00
CA SER A 116 1.75 4.59 6.06
C SER A 116 0.29 4.59 5.61
N GLU A 117 -0.64 5.03 6.48
CA GLU A 117 -2.06 5.08 6.15
C GLU A 117 -2.35 6.06 5.01
N GLU A 118 -1.67 7.19 4.98
CA GLU A 118 -1.81 8.16 3.89
C GLU A 118 -1.32 7.58 2.56
N ILE A 119 -0.24 6.80 2.57
CA ILE A 119 0.27 6.12 1.38
C ILE A 119 -0.72 5.08 0.87
N VAL A 120 -1.25 4.23 1.76
CA VAL A 120 -2.25 3.20 1.41
C VAL A 120 -3.51 3.84 0.84
N ARG A 121 -4.00 4.89 1.50
CA ARG A 121 -5.17 5.63 1.06
C ARG A 121 -4.95 6.32 -0.28
N SER A 122 -3.81 7.00 -0.47
CA SER A 122 -3.45 7.63 -1.75
C SER A 122 -3.36 6.59 -2.87
N TYR A 123 -2.79 5.43 -2.61
CA TYR A 123 -2.70 4.34 -3.58
C TYR A 123 -4.07 3.88 -4.07
N HIS A 124 -5.03 3.71 -3.16
CA HIS A 124 -6.36 3.19 -3.49
C HIS A 124 -7.35 4.26 -3.97
N GLU A 125 -7.33 5.45 -3.38
CA GLU A 125 -8.39 6.44 -3.58
C GLU A 125 -7.98 7.60 -4.49
N HIS A 126 -6.70 7.99 -4.49
CA HIS A 126 -6.22 9.18 -5.18
C HIS A 126 -5.25 8.89 -6.34
N GLY A 127 -5.16 7.62 -6.80
CA GLY A 127 -4.29 7.23 -7.91
C GLY A 127 -2.80 7.52 -7.65
N GLY A 128 -2.39 7.52 -6.39
CA GLY A 128 -1.01 7.81 -5.98
C GLY A 128 -0.69 9.29 -5.76
N ASP A 129 -1.70 10.17 -5.76
CA ASP A 129 -1.50 11.60 -5.47
C ASP A 129 -1.32 11.86 -3.97
N ILE A 130 -0.27 12.61 -3.62
CA ILE A 130 -0.03 13.10 -2.26
C ILE A 130 0.19 14.60 -2.30
N ASP A 131 -0.49 15.31 -1.39
CA ASP A 131 -0.24 16.73 -1.20
C ASP A 131 1.15 16.94 -0.57
N MET A 132 2.01 17.65 -1.30
CA MET A 132 3.37 17.97 -0.87
C MET A 132 3.46 19.20 0.05
N ARG A 133 2.35 19.96 0.25
CA ARG A 133 2.38 21.16 1.09
C ARG A 133 2.74 20.84 2.55
N PRO A 134 2.12 19.82 3.20
CA PRO A 134 2.45 19.46 4.59
C PRO A 134 3.67 18.54 4.71
N PHE A 135 4.37 18.19 3.63
CA PHE A 135 5.45 17.20 3.62
C PHE A 135 6.49 17.40 4.73
N PHE A 136 7.11 18.58 4.78
CA PHE A 136 8.12 18.89 5.80
C PHE A 136 7.54 18.90 7.21
N TRP A 137 6.32 19.38 7.37
CA TRP A 137 5.66 19.48 8.67
C TRP A 137 5.30 18.12 9.24
N LYS A 138 4.84 17.19 8.40
CA LYS A 138 4.58 15.80 8.81
C LYS A 138 5.87 15.08 9.20
N LEU A 139 6.96 15.28 8.46
CA LEU A 139 8.26 14.72 8.84
C LEU A 139 8.79 15.34 10.13
N LEU A 140 8.65 16.65 10.32
CA LEU A 140 9.03 17.32 11.56
C LEU A 140 8.19 16.85 12.75
N ALA A 141 6.88 16.64 12.54
CA ALA A 141 6.00 16.07 13.55
C ALA A 141 6.41 14.63 13.95
N ALA A 142 6.89 13.83 13.00
CA ALA A 142 7.47 12.51 13.31
C ALA A 142 8.78 12.62 14.11
N VAL A 143 9.64 13.58 13.76
CA VAL A 143 10.88 13.86 14.52
C VAL A 143 10.53 14.23 15.96
N THR A 144 9.54 15.09 16.19
CA THR A 144 9.15 15.50 17.55
C THR A 144 8.47 14.36 18.32
N THR A 145 7.63 13.54 17.68
CA THR A 145 6.99 12.38 18.32
C THR A 145 8.02 11.34 18.75
N VAL A 146 8.85 10.87 17.82
CA VAL A 146 9.78 9.76 18.07
C VAL A 146 11.01 10.23 18.86
N GLY A 147 11.56 11.37 18.48
CA GLY A 147 12.76 11.93 19.10
C GLY A 147 12.55 12.32 20.56
N SER A 148 11.34 12.72 20.97
CA SER A 148 11.03 12.99 22.38
C SER A 148 10.76 11.74 23.23
N GLY A 149 10.73 10.54 22.62
CA GLY A 149 10.47 9.29 23.33
C GLY A 149 9.09 8.69 23.12
N GLY A 150 8.33 9.12 22.12
CA GLY A 150 7.11 8.44 21.69
C GLY A 150 7.41 6.97 21.34
N SER A 151 6.58 6.04 21.85
CA SER A 151 6.73 4.62 21.57
C SER A 151 6.26 4.32 20.15
N ALA A 152 7.15 4.48 19.20
CA ALA A 152 6.89 4.41 17.78
C ALA A 152 8.19 4.16 17.01
N ALA A 153 8.11 3.86 15.72
CA ALA A 153 9.25 3.52 14.88
C ALA A 153 9.38 4.47 13.67
N LEU A 154 10.53 4.41 13.00
CA LEU A 154 10.84 5.30 11.88
C LEU A 154 10.22 4.89 10.55
N GLU A 155 9.57 3.73 10.46
CA GLU A 155 8.96 3.28 9.20
C GLU A 155 7.85 4.24 8.73
N GLY A 156 7.05 4.79 9.65
CA GLY A 156 5.99 5.74 9.30
C GLY A 156 6.47 6.92 8.47
N PRO A 157 7.38 7.75 9.00
CA PRO A 157 7.97 8.87 8.26
C PRO A 157 8.77 8.42 7.05
N SER A 158 9.38 7.23 7.07
CA SER A 158 10.18 6.72 5.95
C SER A 158 9.32 6.30 4.76
N ILE A 159 8.22 5.57 5.02
CA ILE A 159 7.24 5.17 4.01
C ILE A 159 6.56 6.41 3.43
N TYR A 160 6.09 7.31 4.30
CA TYR A 160 5.47 8.56 3.88
C TYR A 160 6.44 9.41 3.06
N GLY A 161 7.63 9.65 3.58
CA GLY A 161 8.64 10.48 2.92
C GLY A 161 9.06 9.94 1.57
N GLY A 162 9.38 8.64 1.50
CA GLY A 162 9.75 7.98 0.26
C GLY A 162 8.60 7.97 -0.77
N GLY A 163 7.38 7.61 -0.34
CA GLY A 163 6.20 7.58 -1.21
C GLY A 163 5.82 8.96 -1.74
N ALA A 164 5.85 9.98 -0.89
CA ALA A 164 5.61 11.37 -1.30
C ALA A 164 6.65 11.86 -2.32
N ILE A 165 7.94 11.52 -2.13
CA ILE A 165 9.00 11.80 -3.12
C ILE A 165 8.70 11.09 -4.45
N GLY A 166 8.26 9.83 -4.42
CA GLY A 166 7.86 9.11 -5.63
C GLY A 166 6.71 9.79 -6.38
N SER A 167 5.64 10.16 -5.68
CA SER A 167 4.49 10.88 -6.25
C SER A 167 4.88 12.28 -6.77
N TRP A 168 5.74 13.00 -6.05
CA TRP A 168 6.26 14.31 -6.47
C TRP A 168 7.13 14.20 -7.73
N LEU A 169 8.00 13.21 -7.82
CA LEU A 169 8.82 12.98 -9.02
C LEU A 169 7.94 12.70 -10.23
N TRP A 170 6.85 11.93 -10.08
CA TRP A 170 5.91 11.75 -11.18
C TRP A 170 5.36 13.10 -11.67
N THR A 171 4.95 13.97 -10.77
CA THR A 171 4.44 15.31 -11.13
C THR A 171 5.46 16.13 -11.93
N LYS A 172 6.76 15.99 -11.61
CA LYS A 172 7.85 16.67 -12.34
C LYS A 172 8.19 16.00 -13.68
N LEU A 173 8.08 14.67 -13.73
CA LEU A 173 8.49 13.87 -14.88
C LEU A 173 7.35 13.52 -15.84
N ARG A 174 6.07 13.78 -15.49
CA ARG A 174 4.91 13.44 -16.34
C ARG A 174 4.99 13.97 -17.78
N ARG A 175 5.66 15.12 -17.98
CA ARG A 175 5.90 15.70 -19.31
C ARG A 175 6.78 14.83 -20.24
N PHE A 176 7.43 13.81 -19.71
CA PHE A 176 8.26 12.87 -20.47
C PHE A 176 7.50 11.59 -20.86
N GLY A 177 6.16 11.60 -20.83
CA GLY A 177 5.31 10.51 -21.32
C GLY A 177 4.96 9.47 -20.27
N LEU A 178 4.99 9.83 -18.96
CA LEU A 178 4.51 8.95 -17.90
C LEU A 178 2.97 8.91 -17.86
N GLU A 179 2.43 7.73 -17.69
CA GLU A 179 1.00 7.47 -17.55
C GLU A 179 0.50 7.75 -16.12
N SER A 180 -0.81 7.90 -15.94
CA SER A 180 -1.40 8.11 -14.61
C SER A 180 -1.16 6.92 -13.67
N ARG A 181 -1.14 5.68 -14.21
CA ARG A 181 -0.85 4.48 -13.42
C ARG A 181 0.59 4.47 -12.88
N ASP A 182 1.54 5.07 -13.60
CA ASP A 182 2.94 5.15 -13.18
C ASP A 182 3.10 5.91 -11.85
N ARG A 183 2.16 6.80 -11.53
CA ARG A 183 2.17 7.53 -10.26
C ARG A 183 1.99 6.61 -9.05
N ARG A 184 1.04 5.65 -9.13
CA ARG A 184 0.84 4.62 -8.10
C ARG A 184 2.10 3.78 -7.92
N ILE A 185 2.72 3.38 -9.04
CA ILE A 185 3.96 2.59 -9.04
C ILE A 185 5.11 3.39 -8.40
N MET A 186 5.28 4.66 -8.75
CA MET A 186 6.32 5.53 -8.18
C MET A 186 6.09 5.82 -6.70
N LEU A 187 4.82 5.95 -6.26
CA LEU A 187 4.45 6.07 -4.84
C LEU A 187 4.95 4.86 -4.04
N ILE A 188 4.59 3.64 -4.49
CA ILE A 188 4.95 2.38 -3.83
C ILE A 188 6.47 2.16 -3.87
N SER A 189 7.11 2.43 -5.01
CA SER A 189 8.57 2.31 -5.14
C SER A 189 9.32 3.26 -4.23
N GLY A 190 8.81 4.47 -4.05
CA GLY A 190 9.34 5.43 -3.10
C GLY A 190 9.16 4.99 -1.65
N ALA A 191 7.98 4.46 -1.30
CA ALA A 191 7.71 3.90 0.03
C ALA A 191 8.67 2.75 0.37
N GLY A 192 8.88 1.81 -0.59
CA GLY A 192 9.86 0.73 -0.47
C GLY A 192 11.30 1.22 -0.30
N ALA A 193 11.70 2.22 -1.08
CA ALA A 193 13.01 2.86 -0.95
C ALA A 193 13.21 3.49 0.43
N GLY A 194 12.18 4.15 0.97
CA GLY A 194 12.20 4.71 2.32
C GLY A 194 12.36 3.65 3.40
N MET A 195 11.61 2.56 3.29
CA MET A 195 11.68 1.40 4.20
C MET A 195 13.06 0.73 4.14
N ALA A 196 13.60 0.53 2.92
CA ALA A 196 14.92 -0.05 2.69
C ALA A 196 16.04 0.79 3.33
N ALA A 197 15.94 2.11 3.24
CA ALA A 197 16.91 3.02 3.83
C ALA A 197 16.87 2.99 5.36
N VAL A 198 15.69 3.06 5.99
CA VAL A 198 15.59 3.13 7.45
C VAL A 198 16.02 1.84 8.14
N PHE A 199 15.69 0.69 7.57
CA PHE A 199 15.97 -0.62 8.17
C PHE A 199 17.25 -1.30 7.64
N ARG A 200 17.95 -0.67 6.71
CA ARG A 200 19.14 -1.25 6.06
C ARG A 200 18.85 -2.60 5.40
N ALA A 201 17.65 -2.75 4.84
CA ALA A 201 17.06 -4.00 4.41
C ALA A 201 16.33 -3.81 3.07
N PRO A 202 17.04 -3.92 1.92
CA PRO A 202 16.46 -3.62 0.61
C PRO A 202 15.37 -4.60 0.20
N LEU A 203 15.50 -5.87 0.52
CA LEU A 203 14.49 -6.88 0.20
C LEU A 203 13.23 -6.69 1.06
N THR A 204 13.40 -6.35 2.33
CA THR A 204 12.30 -5.98 3.22
C THR A 204 11.55 -4.76 2.70
N GLY A 205 12.27 -3.71 2.26
CA GLY A 205 11.67 -2.52 1.69
C GLY A 205 10.83 -2.81 0.45
N LEU A 206 11.34 -3.66 -0.45
CA LEU A 206 10.60 -4.15 -1.60
C LEU A 206 9.31 -4.86 -1.18
N VAL A 207 9.43 -5.93 -0.36
CA VAL A 207 8.29 -6.80 -0.04
C VAL A 207 7.24 -6.05 0.76
N PHE A 208 7.65 -5.23 1.73
CA PHE A 208 6.73 -4.41 2.51
C PHE A 208 5.93 -3.43 1.64
N ALA A 209 6.60 -2.76 0.70
CA ALA A 209 5.92 -1.84 -0.20
C ALA A 209 4.85 -2.52 -1.05
N LEU A 210 5.06 -3.78 -1.44
CA LEU A 210 4.09 -4.57 -2.21
C LEU A 210 2.94 -5.09 -1.36
N GLU A 211 3.21 -5.54 -0.11
CA GLU A 211 2.18 -6.07 0.82
C GLU A 211 1.36 -4.97 1.48
N MET A 212 1.98 -3.81 1.78
CA MET A 212 1.37 -2.75 2.57
C MET A 212 -0.02 -2.28 2.09
N PRO A 213 -0.33 -2.18 0.78
CA PRO A 213 -1.65 -1.73 0.33
C PRO A 213 -2.78 -2.71 0.59
N TYR A 214 -2.47 -4.00 0.78
CA TYR A 214 -3.45 -5.08 0.83
C TYR A 214 -3.31 -5.93 2.10
N LYS A 215 -4.35 -6.70 2.42
CA LYS A 215 -4.32 -7.70 3.50
C LYS A 215 -3.88 -9.07 3.00
N ASP A 216 -4.26 -9.46 1.78
CA ASP A 216 -3.99 -10.77 1.18
C ASP A 216 -3.63 -10.70 -0.32
N ASP A 217 -3.15 -9.56 -0.79
CA ASP A 217 -2.71 -9.34 -2.17
C ASP A 217 -1.41 -8.52 -2.21
N LEU A 218 -0.87 -8.28 -3.41
CA LEU A 218 0.36 -7.56 -3.65
C LEU A 218 0.19 -6.50 -4.74
N ALA A 219 0.89 -5.39 -4.62
CA ALA A 219 1.00 -4.38 -5.66
C ALA A 219 1.96 -4.83 -6.78
N HIS A 220 1.59 -5.87 -7.54
CA HIS A 220 2.45 -6.56 -8.50
C HIS A 220 3.11 -5.65 -9.53
N GLU A 221 2.40 -4.61 -10.00
CA GLU A 221 2.92 -3.67 -11.01
C GLU A 221 4.16 -2.90 -10.52
N ALA A 222 4.30 -2.74 -9.19
CA ALA A 222 5.41 -2.02 -8.59
C ALA A 222 6.63 -2.91 -8.29
N LEU A 223 6.60 -4.23 -8.58
CA LEU A 223 7.65 -5.17 -8.19
C LEU A 223 9.04 -4.75 -8.66
N LEU A 224 9.22 -4.60 -9.99
CA LEU A 224 10.52 -4.26 -10.56
C LEU A 224 11.00 -2.85 -10.18
N PRO A 225 10.15 -1.80 -10.28
CA PRO A 225 10.54 -0.46 -9.86
C PRO A 225 10.88 -0.38 -8.36
N SER A 226 10.13 -1.06 -7.50
CA SER A 226 10.39 -1.09 -6.06
C SER A 226 11.67 -1.83 -5.72
N LEU A 227 11.98 -2.94 -6.42
CA LEU A 227 13.23 -3.66 -6.25
C LEU A 227 14.44 -2.75 -6.53
N ILE A 228 14.43 -2.09 -7.69
CA ILE A 228 15.52 -1.20 -8.09
C ILE A 228 15.64 -0.03 -7.12
N ALA A 229 14.52 0.62 -6.78
CA ALA A 229 14.52 1.78 -5.89
C ALA A 229 15.00 1.41 -4.48
N SER A 230 14.58 0.26 -3.93
CA SER A 230 14.99 -0.22 -2.60
C SER A 230 16.48 -0.57 -2.54
N VAL A 231 17.00 -1.25 -3.56
CA VAL A 231 18.44 -1.59 -3.63
C VAL A 231 19.29 -0.32 -3.75
N VAL A 232 18.88 0.63 -4.60
CA VAL A 232 19.62 1.89 -4.76
C VAL A 232 19.53 2.77 -3.51
N ALA A 233 18.38 2.81 -2.81
CA ALA A 233 18.24 3.52 -1.55
C ALA A 233 19.15 2.93 -0.46
N TYR A 234 19.22 1.61 -0.36
CA TYR A 234 20.15 0.90 0.52
C TYR A 234 21.62 1.21 0.16
N ALA A 235 21.99 1.13 -1.12
CA ALA A 235 23.34 1.47 -1.56
C ALA A 235 23.70 2.93 -1.23
N THR A 236 22.75 3.85 -1.34
CA THR A 236 22.90 5.25 -0.96
C THR A 236 23.14 5.39 0.56
N LEU A 237 22.34 4.72 1.39
CA LEU A 237 22.56 4.67 2.84
C LEU A 237 23.94 4.14 3.18
N VAL A 238 24.32 2.97 2.63
CA VAL A 238 25.60 2.31 2.91
C VAL A 238 26.80 3.19 2.52
N SER A 239 26.67 3.98 1.47
CA SER A 239 27.73 4.92 1.08
C SER A 239 27.96 6.04 2.12
N ILE A 240 26.97 6.30 2.99
CA ILE A 240 27.04 7.35 4.03
C ILE A 240 27.42 6.75 5.40
N VAL A 241 26.74 5.67 5.80
CA VAL A 241 26.80 5.11 7.17
C VAL A 241 27.64 3.82 7.25
N GLY A 242 27.96 3.20 6.11
CA GLY A 242 28.66 1.91 6.03
C GLY A 242 27.72 0.71 6.05
N ALA A 243 28.24 -0.44 5.61
CA ALA A 243 27.51 -1.71 5.49
C ALA A 243 27.49 -2.46 6.84
N GLN A 244 26.66 -2.01 7.78
CA GLN A 244 26.46 -2.71 9.04
C GLN A 244 25.02 -3.22 9.12
N PRO A 245 24.77 -4.51 9.49
CA PRO A 245 23.43 -4.99 9.74
C PRO A 245 22.77 -4.18 10.86
N LEU A 246 21.43 -4.04 10.80
CA LEU A 246 20.70 -3.28 11.81
C LEU A 246 20.81 -3.93 13.19
N PHE A 247 20.75 -5.27 13.22
CA PHE A 247 20.91 -6.08 14.42
C PHE A 247 22.09 -7.04 14.22
N SER A 248 23.15 -6.88 14.99
CA SER A 248 24.29 -7.81 15.00
C SER A 248 24.10 -8.83 16.13
N PHE A 249 24.16 -10.10 15.79
CA PHE A 249 24.14 -11.21 16.73
C PHE A 249 25.55 -11.72 17.04
N GLY A 250 25.69 -12.41 18.17
CA GLY A 250 26.85 -13.23 18.44
C GLY A 250 26.95 -14.38 17.42
N SER A 251 28.15 -14.91 17.22
CA SER A 251 28.51 -15.87 16.17
C SER A 251 27.84 -17.26 16.26
N SER A 252 26.95 -17.51 17.17
CA SER A 252 26.35 -18.81 17.48
C SER A 252 24.83 -18.73 17.42
N ALA A 253 24.28 -18.60 16.21
CA ALA A 253 22.85 -18.81 16.03
C ALA A 253 22.44 -20.24 16.36
N ALA A 254 21.33 -20.43 17.05
CA ALA A 254 20.76 -21.73 17.34
C ALA A 254 20.48 -22.50 16.03
N LYS A 255 20.82 -23.79 16.02
CA LYS A 255 20.53 -24.66 14.88
C LYS A 255 19.07 -25.08 14.93
N PHE A 256 18.38 -24.89 13.81
CA PHE A 256 17.01 -25.36 13.63
C PHE A 256 16.91 -26.89 13.79
N GLN A 257 15.94 -27.34 14.55
CA GLN A 257 15.56 -28.74 14.74
C GLN A 257 14.12 -28.96 14.27
N THR A 258 13.77 -30.20 13.88
CA THR A 258 12.42 -30.52 13.39
C THR A 258 11.32 -30.20 14.42
N VAL A 259 11.62 -30.35 15.72
CA VAL A 259 10.70 -30.03 16.79
C VAL A 259 10.36 -28.53 16.87
N ASP A 260 11.24 -27.65 16.39
CA ASP A 260 11.01 -26.22 16.37
C ASP A 260 9.86 -25.82 15.45
N VAL A 261 9.49 -26.67 14.48
CA VAL A 261 8.28 -26.50 13.64
C VAL A 261 7.03 -26.44 14.50
N PHE A 262 6.87 -27.39 15.41
CA PHE A 262 5.72 -27.45 16.32
C PHE A 262 5.70 -26.26 17.27
N TRP A 263 6.82 -25.95 17.90
CA TRP A 263 6.90 -24.86 18.85
C TRP A 263 6.73 -23.49 18.18
N SER A 264 7.22 -23.30 16.97
CA SER A 264 7.01 -22.08 16.17
C SER A 264 5.55 -21.89 15.78
N ALA A 265 4.85 -22.98 15.43
CA ALA A 265 3.42 -22.94 15.16
C ALA A 265 2.60 -22.57 16.41
N LEU A 266 2.93 -23.16 17.57
CA LEU A 266 2.27 -22.84 18.83
C LEU A 266 2.52 -21.39 19.26
N LEU A 267 3.75 -20.89 19.12
CA LEU A 267 4.08 -19.49 19.38
C LEU A 267 3.33 -18.56 18.41
N GLY A 268 3.24 -18.91 17.12
CA GLY A 268 2.45 -18.21 16.13
C GLY A 268 0.96 -18.13 16.49
N LEU A 269 0.38 -19.21 17.01
CA LEU A 269 -1.00 -19.23 17.51
C LEU A 269 -1.19 -18.25 18.68
N ILE A 270 -0.31 -18.29 19.67
CA ILE A 270 -0.36 -17.40 20.85
C ILE A 270 -0.27 -15.94 20.39
N ILE A 271 0.71 -15.60 19.56
CA ILE A 271 0.93 -14.23 19.08
C ILE A 271 -0.21 -13.78 18.16
N GLY A 272 -0.76 -14.66 17.33
CA GLY A 272 -1.94 -14.36 16.52
C GLY A 272 -3.13 -13.91 17.35
N ILE A 273 -3.40 -14.61 18.47
CA ILE A 273 -4.45 -14.23 19.44
C ILE A 273 -4.11 -12.88 20.10
N VAL A 274 -2.87 -12.69 20.55
CA VAL A 274 -2.42 -11.40 21.14
C VAL A 274 -2.58 -10.26 20.15
N SER A 275 -2.27 -10.48 18.87
CA SER A 275 -2.41 -9.49 17.80
C SER A 275 -3.86 -9.04 17.62
N ILE A 276 -4.85 -9.95 17.71
CA ILE A 276 -6.29 -9.62 17.65
C ILE A 276 -6.67 -8.68 18.81
N PHE A 277 -6.31 -9.04 20.03
CA PHE A 277 -6.62 -8.22 21.20
C PHE A 277 -5.95 -6.85 21.12
N TYR A 278 -4.70 -6.80 20.67
CA TYR A 278 -3.97 -5.55 20.49
C TYR A 278 -4.64 -4.66 19.44
N ASP A 279 -4.96 -5.21 18.27
CA ASP A 279 -5.63 -4.48 17.19
C ASP A 279 -6.98 -3.90 17.62
N ILE A 280 -7.84 -4.72 18.24
CA ILE A 280 -9.14 -4.26 18.76
C ILE A 280 -8.94 -3.12 19.78
N THR A 281 -7.99 -3.26 20.69
CA THR A 281 -7.72 -2.26 21.72
C THR A 281 -7.19 -0.97 21.11
N PHE A 282 -6.21 -1.09 20.21
CA PHE A 282 -5.61 0.05 19.53
C PHE A 282 -6.65 0.84 18.73
N ARG A 283 -7.42 0.16 17.87
CA ARG A 283 -8.46 0.81 17.05
C ARG A 283 -9.55 1.44 17.91
N ARG A 284 -9.94 0.78 19.01
CA ARG A 284 -10.94 1.35 19.93
C ARG A 284 -10.42 2.61 20.62
N VAL A 285 -9.20 2.59 21.14
CA VAL A 285 -8.58 3.79 21.76
C VAL A 285 -8.41 4.90 20.74
N ARG A 286 -7.91 4.57 19.54
CA ARG A 286 -7.77 5.55 18.46
C ARG A 286 -9.10 6.17 18.05
N SER A 287 -10.16 5.37 17.93
CA SER A 287 -11.50 5.90 17.60
C SER A 287 -12.02 6.85 18.67
N TYR A 288 -11.76 6.60 19.94
CA TYR A 288 -12.11 7.54 21.03
C TYR A 288 -11.36 8.86 20.90
N PHE A 289 -10.05 8.82 20.61
CA PHE A 289 -9.28 10.04 20.39
C PHE A 289 -9.75 10.82 19.15
N ILE A 290 -10.06 10.13 18.04
CA ILE A 290 -10.56 10.78 16.82
C ILE A 290 -11.92 11.43 17.09
N ALA A 291 -12.85 10.72 17.74
CA ALA A 291 -14.21 11.19 18.01
C ALA A 291 -14.29 12.29 19.10
N ALA A 292 -13.27 12.41 19.95
CA ALA A 292 -13.26 13.39 21.02
C ALA A 292 -13.33 14.83 20.48
N PRO A 293 -14.31 15.67 20.90
CA PRO A 293 -14.49 17.03 20.42
C PRO A 293 -13.53 18.02 21.10
N VAL A 294 -12.24 17.69 21.09
CA VAL A 294 -11.17 18.52 21.67
C VAL A 294 -10.07 18.80 20.64
N PRO A 295 -9.37 19.93 20.77
CA PRO A 295 -8.26 20.25 19.88
C PRO A 295 -7.22 19.12 19.80
N HIS A 296 -6.61 18.94 18.64
CA HIS A 296 -5.62 17.89 18.40
C HIS A 296 -4.44 17.95 19.38
N VAL A 297 -4.02 19.14 19.77
CA VAL A 297 -2.96 19.36 20.78
C VAL A 297 -3.31 18.71 22.13
N ILE A 298 -4.60 18.80 22.55
CA ILE A 298 -5.05 18.18 23.82
C ILE A 298 -5.06 16.67 23.72
N LYS A 299 -5.41 16.10 22.56
CA LYS A 299 -5.34 14.64 22.32
C LYS A 299 -3.91 14.15 22.50
N LEU A 300 -2.95 14.85 21.90
CA LEU A 300 -1.53 14.52 22.01
C LEU A 300 -0.97 14.78 23.41
N LEU A 301 -1.42 15.80 24.12
CA LEU A 301 -1.10 16.01 25.54
C LEU A 301 -1.47 14.78 26.37
N VAL A 302 -2.70 14.29 26.24
CA VAL A 302 -3.17 13.09 26.97
C VAL A 302 -2.39 11.85 26.55
N GLY A 303 -2.14 11.66 25.24
CA GLY A 303 -1.32 10.57 24.74
C GLY A 303 0.11 10.62 25.25
N GLY A 304 0.71 11.82 25.26
CA GLY A 304 2.06 12.03 25.81
C GLY A 304 2.16 11.71 27.30
N ILE A 305 1.16 12.11 28.10
CA ILE A 305 1.07 11.75 29.52
C ILE A 305 0.98 10.21 29.69
N GLY A 306 0.08 9.55 28.94
CA GLY A 306 -0.06 8.09 28.99
C GLY A 306 1.23 7.36 28.61
N THR A 307 1.89 7.81 27.54
CA THR A 307 3.20 7.28 27.11
C THR A 307 4.27 7.46 28.18
N ALA A 308 4.36 8.66 28.76
CA ALA A 308 5.35 8.99 29.79
C ALA A 308 5.10 8.17 31.08
N LEU A 309 3.84 7.99 31.46
CA LEU A 309 3.51 7.16 32.62
C LEU A 309 3.89 5.69 32.40
N CYS A 310 3.69 5.14 31.21
CA CYS A 310 4.19 3.80 30.88
C CYS A 310 5.71 3.69 31.07
N GLY A 311 6.47 4.67 30.56
CA GLY A 311 7.93 4.71 30.71
C GLY A 311 8.36 4.84 32.18
N LEU A 312 7.79 5.79 32.91
CA LEU A 312 8.12 6.06 34.30
C LEU A 312 7.78 4.87 35.20
N THR A 313 6.59 4.27 35.04
CA THR A 313 6.18 3.10 35.84
C THR A 313 7.09 1.92 35.56
N PHE A 314 7.44 1.66 34.29
CA PHE A 314 8.33 0.54 33.97
C PHE A 314 9.71 0.69 34.61
N ILE A 315 10.33 1.87 34.48
CA ILE A 315 11.71 2.09 35.00
C ILE A 315 11.74 2.11 36.54
N THR A 316 10.63 2.43 37.20
CA THR A 316 10.53 2.33 38.67
C THR A 316 10.38 0.88 39.14
N LEU A 317 9.72 0.02 38.34
CA LEU A 317 9.59 -1.41 38.64
C LEU A 317 10.86 -2.21 38.32
N TYR A 318 11.51 -1.86 37.23
CA TYR A 318 12.72 -2.51 36.71
C TYR A 318 13.80 -1.47 36.41
N PRO A 319 14.52 -0.99 37.43
CA PRO A 319 15.65 -0.07 37.22
C PRO A 319 16.73 -0.74 36.37
N GLY A 320 17.09 -0.12 35.23
CA GLY A 320 18.08 -0.62 34.30
C GLY A 320 18.09 0.19 33.00
N ASP A 321 18.77 -0.33 31.98
CA ASP A 321 18.99 0.36 30.72
C ASP A 321 17.81 0.21 29.72
N LEU A 322 16.89 -0.74 29.99
CA LEU A 322 15.70 -0.95 29.15
C LEU A 322 14.59 0.04 29.52
N ILE A 323 14.00 0.66 28.52
CA ILE A 323 12.89 1.59 28.68
C ILE A 323 11.86 1.34 27.55
N PRO A 324 10.53 1.20 27.82
CA PRO A 324 9.53 0.87 26.79
C PRO A 324 9.10 2.07 25.92
N VAL A 325 9.65 3.26 26.14
CA VAL A 325 9.39 4.47 25.34
C VAL A 325 10.51 4.73 24.34
N GLY A 326 10.23 5.48 23.29
CA GLY A 326 11.17 5.78 22.21
C GLY A 326 11.26 4.69 21.12
N PRO A 327 12.17 4.84 20.15
CA PRO A 327 12.33 3.94 18.99
C PRO A 327 12.89 2.56 19.34
N ASN A 328 13.71 2.44 20.41
CA ASN A 328 14.20 1.20 21.04
C ASN A 328 14.89 0.17 20.12
N TYR A 329 15.66 0.59 19.13
CA TYR A 329 16.45 -0.35 18.31
C TYR A 329 17.51 -1.09 19.15
N GLU A 330 18.00 -0.47 20.22
CA GLU A 330 18.92 -1.08 21.19
C GLU A 330 18.28 -2.25 21.94
N ALA A 331 17.02 -2.11 22.34
CA ALA A 331 16.29 -3.16 23.06
C ALA A 331 16.11 -4.42 22.21
N VAL A 332 15.94 -4.29 20.88
CA VAL A 332 15.90 -5.45 19.98
C VAL A 332 17.19 -6.24 20.07
N ARG A 333 18.32 -5.55 20.05
CA ARG A 333 19.65 -6.17 20.16
C ARG A 333 19.82 -6.89 21.51
N GLU A 334 19.39 -6.27 22.61
CA GLU A 334 19.46 -6.88 23.93
C GLU A 334 18.64 -8.15 24.05
N ILE A 335 17.38 -8.14 23.62
CA ILE A 335 16.47 -9.30 23.67
C ILE A 335 17.05 -10.49 22.88
N LEU A 336 17.75 -10.21 21.82
CA LEU A 336 18.33 -11.23 20.95
C LEU A 336 19.71 -11.70 21.40
N SER A 337 20.45 -10.89 22.19
CA SER A 337 21.86 -11.16 22.53
C SER A 337 22.05 -11.83 23.88
N ARG A 338 21.16 -11.65 24.83
CA ARG A 338 21.30 -12.15 26.20
C ARG A 338 20.00 -12.69 26.79
N PRO A 339 20.08 -13.69 27.68
CA PRO A 339 18.91 -14.15 28.42
C PRO A 339 18.45 -13.06 29.41
N LEU A 340 17.23 -12.56 29.25
CA LEU A 340 16.55 -11.67 30.17
C LEU A 340 15.49 -12.42 30.96
N PRO A 341 15.19 -12.06 32.22
CA PRO A 341 14.15 -12.70 32.99
C PRO A 341 12.78 -12.68 32.28
N THR A 342 12.06 -13.78 32.30
CA THR A 342 10.74 -13.90 31.66
C THR A 342 9.76 -12.81 32.10
N GLU A 343 9.74 -12.49 33.41
CA GLU A 343 8.87 -11.43 33.94
C GLU A 343 9.21 -10.06 33.35
N LEU A 344 10.51 -9.74 33.23
CA LEU A 344 10.96 -8.50 32.61
C LEU A 344 10.53 -8.43 31.15
N LEU A 345 10.70 -9.51 30.37
CA LEU A 345 10.33 -9.58 28.97
C LEU A 345 8.83 -9.35 28.76
N LEU A 346 7.97 -10.06 29.50
CA LEU A 346 6.52 -9.93 29.37
C LEU A 346 6.03 -8.55 29.84
N THR A 347 6.58 -8.04 30.94
CA THR A 347 6.26 -6.70 31.43
C THR A 347 6.70 -5.62 30.43
N PHE A 348 7.91 -5.74 29.89
CA PHE A 348 8.39 -4.82 28.86
C PHE A 348 7.48 -4.84 27.62
N ALA A 349 7.08 -6.02 27.12
CA ALA A 349 6.15 -6.14 25.99
C ALA A 349 4.82 -5.44 26.28
N ALA A 350 4.24 -5.66 27.46
CA ALA A 350 2.98 -5.02 27.87
C ALA A 350 3.08 -3.49 27.92
N PHE A 351 4.12 -2.96 28.58
CA PHE A 351 4.34 -1.51 28.66
C PHE A 351 4.69 -0.90 27.31
N LYS A 352 5.44 -1.62 26.45
CA LYS A 352 5.76 -1.18 25.09
C LYS A 352 4.50 -1.04 24.24
N LEU A 353 3.65 -2.05 24.23
CA LEU A 353 2.37 -2.02 23.51
C LEU A 353 1.43 -0.96 24.08
N GLY A 354 1.35 -0.83 25.40
CA GLY A 354 0.57 0.22 26.08
C GLY A 354 1.03 1.63 25.71
N ALA A 355 2.33 1.89 25.79
CA ALA A 355 2.93 3.16 25.40
C ALA A 355 2.66 3.47 23.91
N THR A 356 2.70 2.46 23.03
CA THR A 356 2.39 2.62 21.59
C THR A 356 0.91 2.98 21.37
N ILE A 357 -0.02 2.37 22.12
CA ILE A 357 -1.44 2.72 22.05
C ILE A 357 -1.65 4.19 22.40
N PHE A 358 -1.01 4.69 23.46
CA PHE A 358 -1.10 6.11 23.82
C PHE A 358 -0.40 7.01 22.81
N SER A 359 0.80 6.64 22.35
CA SER A 359 1.58 7.44 21.42
C SER A 359 0.86 7.63 20.08
N LEU A 360 0.47 6.55 19.43
CA LEU A 360 -0.10 6.58 18.08
C LEU A 360 -1.62 6.69 18.08
N GLY A 361 -2.28 6.11 19.07
CA GLY A 361 -3.73 6.23 19.21
C GLY A 361 -4.20 7.67 19.44
N SER A 362 -3.41 8.50 20.12
CA SER A 362 -3.72 9.93 20.32
C SER A 362 -3.46 10.81 19.10
N GLY A 363 -2.81 10.29 18.06
CA GLY A 363 -2.47 11.01 16.83
C GLY A 363 -0.99 11.38 16.69
N GLY A 364 -0.10 10.73 17.44
CA GLY A 364 1.36 10.85 17.25
C GLY A 364 1.77 10.38 15.86
N VAL A 365 2.65 11.12 15.22
CA VAL A 365 3.04 10.90 13.83
C VAL A 365 4.18 9.88 13.75
N SER A 366 3.86 8.65 13.46
CA SER A 366 4.80 7.57 13.17
C SER A 366 4.05 6.27 12.87
N ALA A 367 4.69 5.08 13.09
CA ALA A 367 4.07 3.78 12.96
C ALA A 367 4.58 2.80 14.02
N MET A 368 4.07 1.57 14.04
CA MET A 368 4.25 0.65 15.18
C MET A 368 5.02 -0.63 14.85
N PHE A 369 5.75 -0.67 13.74
CA PHE A 369 6.48 -1.87 13.30
C PHE A 369 7.48 -2.35 14.39
N VAL A 370 8.38 -1.49 14.84
CA VAL A 370 9.36 -1.84 15.89
C VAL A 370 8.70 -2.14 17.24
N PRO A 371 7.68 -1.40 17.72
CA PRO A 371 6.91 -1.80 18.88
C PRO A 371 6.34 -3.22 18.83
N LEU A 372 5.73 -3.61 17.71
CA LEU A 372 5.19 -4.97 17.53
C LEU A 372 6.32 -6.01 17.46
N LEU A 373 7.38 -5.70 16.73
CA LEU A 373 8.56 -6.53 16.63
C LEU A 373 9.16 -6.81 18.01
N LEU A 374 9.35 -5.78 18.83
CA LEU A 374 9.88 -5.90 20.20
C LEU A 374 8.96 -6.74 21.10
N ALA A 375 7.66 -6.48 21.07
CA ALA A 375 6.71 -7.24 21.86
C ALA A 375 6.71 -8.72 21.43
N GLY A 376 6.74 -8.99 20.13
CA GLY A 376 6.86 -10.34 19.58
C GLY A 376 8.15 -11.04 20.03
N GLY A 377 9.28 -10.34 19.95
CA GLY A 377 10.57 -10.84 20.39
C GLY A 377 10.62 -11.17 21.88
N CYS A 378 10.06 -10.30 22.72
CA CYS A 378 9.94 -10.54 24.15
C CYS A 378 9.06 -11.77 24.46
N ILE A 379 7.90 -11.88 23.83
CA ILE A 379 7.00 -13.04 24.01
C ILE A 379 7.69 -14.31 23.53
N GLY A 380 8.38 -14.27 22.39
CA GLY A 380 9.12 -15.41 21.84
C GLY A 380 10.26 -15.88 22.76
N SER A 381 11.07 -14.96 23.27
CA SER A 381 12.14 -15.28 24.22
C SER A 381 11.58 -15.82 25.56
N ALA A 382 10.50 -15.23 26.08
CA ALA A 382 9.80 -15.72 27.26
C ALA A 382 9.23 -17.14 27.06
N PHE A 383 8.65 -17.39 25.89
CA PHE A 383 8.13 -18.70 25.50
C PHE A 383 9.23 -19.77 25.44
N ALA A 384 10.39 -19.43 24.86
CA ALA A 384 11.55 -20.31 24.81
C ALA A 384 12.02 -20.73 26.20
N GLN A 385 12.04 -19.80 27.15
CA GLN A 385 12.46 -20.08 28.54
C GLN A 385 11.43 -20.88 29.32
N SER A 386 10.16 -20.51 29.23
CA SER A 386 9.10 -21.01 30.12
C SER A 386 8.35 -22.22 29.60
N VAL A 387 8.27 -22.41 28.29
CA VAL A 387 7.49 -23.48 27.65
C VAL A 387 8.39 -24.51 26.98
N VAL A 388 9.35 -24.06 26.18
CA VAL A 388 10.24 -24.96 25.44
C VAL A 388 11.41 -25.41 26.30
N HIS A 389 11.80 -24.61 27.29
CA HIS A 389 12.95 -24.85 28.18
C HIS A 389 14.27 -25.02 27.38
N THR A 390 14.49 -24.15 26.39
CA THR A 390 15.67 -24.18 25.51
C THR A 390 16.54 -22.95 25.70
N SER A 391 17.82 -23.11 25.37
CA SER A 391 18.78 -22.00 25.28
C SER A 391 18.73 -21.24 23.94
N ALA A 392 17.93 -21.73 22.98
CA ALA A 392 17.75 -21.11 21.65
C ALA A 392 16.79 -19.89 21.73
N LEU A 393 17.09 -18.94 22.60
CA LEU A 393 16.23 -17.77 22.87
C LEU A 393 16.10 -16.87 21.66
N ASP A 394 17.19 -16.69 20.94
CA ASP A 394 17.31 -15.90 19.71
C ASP A 394 16.39 -16.43 18.61
N LEU A 395 16.32 -17.74 18.42
CA LEU A 395 15.44 -18.40 17.45
C LEU A 395 13.97 -18.06 17.71
N TYR A 396 13.49 -18.27 18.95
CA TYR A 396 12.09 -18.03 19.29
C TYR A 396 11.75 -16.54 19.41
N ALA A 397 12.71 -15.70 19.80
CA ALA A 397 12.57 -14.26 19.71
C ALA A 397 12.35 -13.82 18.23
N ALA A 398 13.15 -14.35 17.30
CA ALA A 398 13.01 -14.09 15.87
C ALA A 398 11.65 -14.56 15.32
N VAL A 399 11.21 -15.78 15.71
CA VAL A 399 9.86 -16.30 15.37
C VAL A 399 8.76 -15.38 15.90
N GLY A 400 8.88 -14.94 17.15
CA GLY A 400 7.92 -14.05 17.79
C GLY A 400 7.84 -12.68 17.09
N MET A 401 8.99 -12.11 16.71
CA MET A 401 9.08 -10.88 15.93
C MET A 401 8.31 -11.00 14.61
N ALA A 402 8.59 -12.06 13.85
CA ALA A 402 7.93 -12.31 12.58
C ALA A 402 6.43 -12.56 12.73
N ALA A 403 6.04 -13.36 13.72
CA ALA A 403 4.64 -13.67 14.00
C ALA A 403 3.81 -12.42 14.33
N PHE A 404 4.35 -11.50 15.13
CA PHE A 404 3.60 -10.29 15.51
C PHE A 404 3.47 -9.29 14.35
N ILE A 405 4.48 -9.15 13.52
CA ILE A 405 4.39 -8.34 12.30
C ILE A 405 3.37 -8.96 11.33
N ALA A 406 3.45 -10.26 11.09
CA ALA A 406 2.53 -10.95 10.19
C ALA A 406 1.07 -10.86 10.64
N GLY A 407 0.80 -11.06 11.92
CA GLY A 407 -0.55 -10.97 12.49
C GLY A 407 -1.07 -9.54 12.59
N GLY A 408 -0.21 -8.58 12.98
CA GLY A 408 -0.59 -7.19 13.21
C GLY A 408 -0.69 -6.34 11.93
N TYR A 409 0.30 -6.40 11.04
CA TYR A 409 0.33 -5.61 9.80
C TYR A 409 -0.24 -6.32 8.57
N LYS A 410 -0.56 -7.60 8.67
CA LYS A 410 -0.93 -8.42 7.51
C LYS A 410 0.14 -8.47 6.42
N ALA A 411 1.39 -8.52 6.83
CA ALA A 411 2.57 -8.56 5.97
C ALA A 411 3.47 -9.77 6.30
N PRO A 412 3.03 -11.01 6.03
CA PRO A 412 3.74 -12.21 6.44
C PRO A 412 5.07 -12.40 5.71
N MET A 413 5.15 -12.07 4.42
CA MET A 413 6.41 -12.18 3.68
C MET A 413 7.42 -11.14 4.17
N THR A 414 6.98 -9.91 4.37
CA THR A 414 7.81 -8.85 4.97
C THR A 414 8.36 -9.25 6.32
N ALA A 415 7.53 -9.84 7.18
CA ALA A 415 7.93 -10.24 8.52
C ALA A 415 9.10 -11.22 8.51
N VAL A 416 9.02 -12.25 7.66
CA VAL A 416 10.05 -13.29 7.53
C VAL A 416 11.32 -12.74 6.90
N VAL A 417 11.17 -11.97 5.82
CA VAL A 417 12.30 -11.36 5.11
C VAL A 417 13.03 -10.35 6.00
N PHE A 418 12.27 -9.54 6.75
CA PHE A 418 12.84 -8.57 7.69
C PHE A 418 13.72 -9.25 8.73
N VAL A 419 13.22 -10.30 9.39
CA VAL A 419 13.99 -11.05 10.39
C VAL A 419 15.26 -11.63 9.77
N ALA A 420 15.15 -12.28 8.60
CA ALA A 420 16.30 -12.89 7.95
C ALA A 420 17.36 -11.86 7.51
N GLU A 421 16.93 -10.75 6.91
CA GLU A 421 17.82 -9.74 6.35
C GLU A 421 18.49 -8.89 7.44
N THR A 422 17.75 -8.53 8.50
CA THR A 422 18.29 -7.70 9.59
C THR A 422 19.11 -8.48 10.59
N THR A 423 18.88 -9.80 10.72
CA THR A 423 19.65 -10.68 11.61
C THR A 423 20.85 -11.34 10.92
N GLY A 424 20.78 -11.49 9.60
CA GLY A 424 21.79 -12.20 8.80
C GLY A 424 21.81 -13.72 9.00
N HIS A 425 20.83 -14.29 9.73
CA HIS A 425 20.78 -15.73 10.04
C HIS A 425 19.68 -16.45 9.25
N HIS A 426 20.10 -17.23 8.25
CA HIS A 426 19.18 -18.02 7.43
C HIS A 426 18.48 -19.15 8.21
N SER A 427 19.05 -19.59 9.34
CA SER A 427 18.43 -20.59 10.22
C SER A 427 17.10 -20.16 10.80
N PHE A 428 16.84 -18.86 10.89
CA PHE A 428 15.57 -18.31 11.40
C PHE A 428 14.45 -18.29 10.36
N LEU A 429 14.75 -18.43 9.07
CA LEU A 429 13.76 -18.34 8.00
C LEU A 429 12.60 -19.32 8.15
N MET A 430 12.90 -20.62 8.26
CA MET A 430 11.84 -21.65 8.31
C MET A 430 10.98 -21.56 9.56
N PRO A 431 11.54 -21.45 10.79
CA PRO A 431 10.73 -21.26 11.99
C PRO A 431 9.89 -19.97 11.94
N SER A 432 10.47 -18.86 11.48
CA SER A 432 9.77 -17.56 11.35
C SER A 432 8.64 -17.63 10.33
N LEU A 433 8.83 -18.33 9.20
CA LEU A 433 7.78 -18.53 8.19
C LEU A 433 6.59 -19.28 8.78
N ILE A 434 6.83 -20.33 9.57
CA ILE A 434 5.76 -21.11 10.22
C ILE A 434 5.02 -20.25 11.24
N GLY A 435 5.76 -19.58 12.14
CA GLY A 435 5.17 -18.69 13.14
C GLY A 435 4.37 -17.54 12.53
N ALA A 436 4.92 -16.91 11.48
CA ALA A 436 4.26 -15.83 10.75
C ALA A 436 2.99 -16.31 10.03
N ALA A 437 3.04 -17.46 9.33
CA ALA A 437 1.90 -18.02 8.62
C ALA A 437 0.74 -18.38 9.57
N VAL A 438 1.05 -19.01 10.72
CA VAL A 438 0.03 -19.34 11.71
C VAL A 438 -0.55 -18.08 12.34
N ALA A 439 0.28 -17.10 12.73
CA ALA A 439 -0.20 -15.85 13.31
C ALA A 439 -1.06 -15.05 12.32
N TYR A 440 -0.66 -15.00 11.04
CA TYR A 440 -1.44 -14.38 9.97
C TYR A 440 -2.81 -15.05 9.81
N ALA A 441 -2.85 -16.39 9.74
CA ALA A 441 -4.10 -17.14 9.60
C ALA A 441 -5.02 -16.95 10.82
N VAL A 442 -4.49 -17.05 12.05
CA VAL A 442 -5.25 -16.90 13.29
C VAL A 442 -5.80 -15.50 13.47
N SER A 443 -5.02 -14.46 13.10
CA SER A 443 -5.47 -13.07 13.25
C SER A 443 -6.58 -12.67 12.26
N GLY A 444 -6.95 -13.51 11.29
CA GLY A 444 -8.06 -13.30 10.37
C GLY A 444 -7.92 -11.96 9.63
N GLU A 445 -8.92 -11.10 9.70
CA GLU A 445 -8.90 -9.75 9.08
C GLU A 445 -8.38 -8.64 9.99
N ALA A 446 -8.04 -8.96 11.25
CA ALA A 446 -7.51 -7.97 12.20
C ALA A 446 -6.19 -7.37 11.65
N SER A 447 -6.12 -6.05 11.56
CA SER A 447 -4.94 -5.31 11.13
C SER A 447 -4.87 -3.95 11.82
N VAL A 448 -3.69 -3.58 12.29
CA VAL A 448 -3.42 -2.26 12.85
C VAL A 448 -3.42 -1.16 11.78
N SER A 449 -3.33 -1.53 10.51
CA SER A 449 -3.41 -0.62 9.36
C SER A 449 -4.85 -0.57 8.84
N GLY A 450 -5.57 0.51 9.17
CA GLY A 450 -7.01 0.63 8.94
C GLY A 450 -7.44 0.75 7.47
N ASP A 451 -6.56 1.20 6.58
CA ASP A 451 -6.90 1.54 5.19
C ASP A 451 -6.50 0.46 4.18
N GLN A 452 -5.99 -0.69 4.66
CA GLN A 452 -5.67 -1.83 3.79
C GLN A 452 -6.95 -2.45 3.20
N ARG A 453 -6.94 -2.71 1.88
CA ARG A 453 -8.00 -3.48 1.22
C ARG A 453 -7.67 -4.97 1.25
N LEU A 454 -8.71 -5.83 1.15
CA LEU A 454 -8.50 -7.27 1.09
C LEU A 454 -7.64 -7.65 -0.11
N HIS A 455 -8.04 -7.23 -1.31
CA HIS A 455 -7.30 -7.49 -2.55
C HIS A 455 -7.69 -6.45 -3.62
N GLU A 456 -6.94 -6.35 -4.70
CA GLU A 456 -7.21 -5.40 -5.79
C GLU A 456 -8.58 -5.62 -6.43
N MET A 457 -8.99 -6.88 -6.57
CA MET A 457 -10.30 -7.29 -7.09
C MET A 457 -11.47 -6.99 -6.14
N ALA A 458 -11.22 -6.59 -4.88
CA ALA A 458 -12.31 -6.22 -3.95
C ALA A 458 -13.15 -5.05 -4.49
N ARG A 459 -12.53 -4.16 -5.26
CA ARG A 459 -13.24 -3.09 -5.99
C ARG A 459 -14.22 -3.62 -7.04
N ILE A 460 -13.90 -4.75 -7.65
CA ILE A 460 -14.79 -5.45 -8.61
C ILE A 460 -15.85 -6.25 -7.86
N ALA A 461 -15.51 -6.79 -6.68
CA ALA A 461 -16.47 -7.50 -5.83
C ALA A 461 -17.51 -6.58 -5.18
N GLU A 462 -17.17 -5.29 -4.95
CA GLU A 462 -18.14 -4.25 -4.54
C GLU A 462 -19.21 -3.98 -5.61
N LEU A 463 -18.93 -4.32 -6.89
CA LEU A 463 -19.93 -4.30 -7.95
C LEU A 463 -20.90 -5.49 -7.85
N SER A 464 -20.50 -6.59 -7.21
CA SER A 464 -21.40 -7.72 -6.97
C SER A 464 -22.37 -7.34 -5.85
N GLY A 465 -23.62 -7.10 -6.24
CA GLY A 465 -24.67 -6.58 -5.36
C GLY A 465 -25.19 -5.20 -5.74
N MET A 466 -24.45 -4.44 -6.56
CA MET A 466 -24.98 -3.25 -7.21
C MET A 466 -25.77 -3.65 -8.48
N LYS A 467 -26.86 -2.96 -8.72
CA LYS A 467 -27.69 -3.18 -9.90
C LYS A 467 -27.37 -2.16 -10.99
N VAL A 468 -27.57 -2.55 -12.23
CA VAL A 468 -27.45 -1.65 -13.40
C VAL A 468 -28.29 -0.38 -13.20
N GLY A 469 -29.48 -0.52 -12.60
CA GLY A 469 -30.38 0.61 -12.28
C GLY A 469 -29.80 1.67 -11.34
N ASP A 470 -28.77 1.33 -10.54
CA ASP A 470 -28.14 2.24 -9.59
C ASP A 470 -27.14 3.20 -10.28
N VAL A 471 -26.56 2.75 -11.42
CA VAL A 471 -25.50 3.49 -12.13
C VAL A 471 -25.90 3.93 -13.53
N MET A 472 -27.01 3.44 -14.08
CA MET A 472 -27.45 3.75 -15.44
C MET A 472 -27.75 5.24 -15.62
N GLN A 473 -27.48 5.75 -16.81
CA GLN A 473 -27.95 7.07 -17.24
C GLN A 473 -29.40 6.95 -17.71
N ARG A 474 -30.32 7.61 -17.00
CA ARG A 474 -31.76 7.59 -17.29
C ARG A 474 -32.15 8.50 -18.43
N ARG A 475 -31.34 9.52 -18.72
CA ARG A 475 -31.60 10.46 -19.81
C ARG A 475 -30.97 9.92 -21.09
N VAL A 476 -31.74 9.20 -21.88
CA VAL A 476 -31.29 8.58 -23.12
C VAL A 476 -31.59 9.49 -24.31
N VAL A 477 -30.57 9.81 -25.08
CA VAL A 477 -30.73 10.47 -26.37
C VAL A 477 -30.87 9.39 -27.44
N GLY A 478 -32.12 8.95 -27.63
CA GLY A 478 -32.45 7.95 -28.64
C GLY A 478 -32.83 8.59 -29.97
N VAL A 479 -32.63 7.87 -31.07
CA VAL A 479 -32.93 8.30 -32.43
C VAL A 479 -34.06 7.45 -32.99
N PRO A 480 -35.18 8.02 -33.48
CA PRO A 480 -36.20 7.23 -34.19
C PRO A 480 -35.62 6.54 -35.45
N ALA A 481 -36.00 5.29 -35.69
CA ALA A 481 -35.44 4.50 -36.77
C ALA A 481 -35.73 5.07 -38.16
N ASP A 482 -36.83 5.81 -38.29
CA ASP A 482 -37.30 6.46 -39.54
C ASP A 482 -36.62 7.81 -39.82
N THR A 483 -35.83 8.33 -38.86
CA THR A 483 -35.06 9.58 -39.03
C THR A 483 -34.05 9.45 -40.15
N THR A 484 -33.95 10.43 -41.06
CA THR A 484 -32.93 10.42 -42.10
C THR A 484 -31.57 10.78 -41.54
N VAL A 485 -30.48 10.31 -42.15
CA VAL A 485 -29.11 10.63 -41.76
C VAL A 485 -28.87 12.13 -41.77
N ALA A 486 -29.43 12.86 -42.74
CA ALA A 486 -29.35 14.32 -42.81
C ALA A 486 -30.02 15.01 -41.60
N ALA A 487 -31.23 14.59 -41.22
CA ALA A 487 -31.95 15.13 -40.07
C ALA A 487 -31.22 14.81 -38.74
N PHE A 488 -30.70 13.60 -38.62
CA PHE A 488 -29.89 13.22 -37.48
C PHE A 488 -28.62 14.09 -37.32
N ALA A 489 -27.88 14.26 -38.42
CA ALA A 489 -26.65 15.07 -38.42
C ALA A 489 -26.93 16.54 -38.03
N ALA A 490 -28.04 17.11 -38.53
CA ALA A 490 -28.41 18.48 -38.27
C ALA A 490 -28.93 18.76 -36.87
N SER A 491 -29.70 17.82 -36.26
CA SER A 491 -30.43 18.06 -35.02
C SER A 491 -29.83 17.40 -33.80
N ILE A 492 -29.27 16.21 -33.92
CA ILE A 492 -28.79 15.41 -32.78
C ILE A 492 -27.26 15.42 -32.70
N ALA A 493 -26.56 15.10 -33.79
CA ALA A 493 -25.09 15.00 -33.77
C ALA A 493 -24.39 16.35 -33.49
N GLY A 494 -24.98 17.46 -33.92
CA GLY A 494 -24.45 18.82 -33.67
C GLY A 494 -24.58 19.28 -32.21
N ASN A 495 -25.51 18.70 -31.45
CA ASN A 495 -25.84 19.14 -30.08
C ASN A 495 -25.38 18.18 -28.97
N HIS A 496 -24.86 17.00 -29.32
CA HIS A 496 -24.45 15.99 -28.37
C HIS A 496 -23.07 15.40 -28.72
N SER A 497 -22.19 15.31 -27.73
CA SER A 497 -20.82 14.77 -27.88
C SER A 497 -20.76 13.23 -27.77
N HIS A 498 -21.89 12.52 -27.98
CA HIS A 498 -21.91 11.06 -27.89
C HIS A 498 -21.40 10.40 -29.17
N THR A 499 -20.72 9.28 -29.02
CA THR A 499 -20.21 8.48 -30.15
C THR A 499 -21.22 7.44 -30.64
N PHE A 500 -22.13 6.97 -29.75
CA PHE A 500 -23.13 5.95 -30.00
C PHE A 500 -24.51 6.43 -29.58
N PHE A 501 -25.54 6.06 -30.33
CA PHE A 501 -26.94 6.42 -30.07
C PHE A 501 -27.84 5.20 -30.22
N PRO A 502 -28.72 4.91 -29.24
CA PRO A 502 -29.76 3.91 -29.38
C PRO A 502 -30.75 4.31 -30.48
N VAL A 503 -31.09 3.36 -31.37
CA VAL A 503 -32.12 3.53 -32.38
C VAL A 503 -33.40 2.95 -31.84
N LEU A 504 -34.48 3.75 -31.88
CA LEU A 504 -35.75 3.43 -31.25
C LEU A 504 -36.86 3.27 -32.29
N ASP A 505 -37.67 2.22 -32.10
CA ASP A 505 -38.95 2.08 -32.79
C ASP A 505 -40.09 1.91 -31.76
N GLY A 506 -41.04 2.86 -31.73
CA GLY A 506 -42.10 2.86 -30.73
C GLY A 506 -41.65 2.88 -29.27
N GLY A 507 -40.43 3.40 -28.98
CA GLY A 507 -39.83 3.43 -27.64
C GLY A 507 -39.07 2.18 -27.24
N LYS A 508 -38.95 1.19 -28.13
CA LYS A 508 -38.13 -0.02 -27.98
C LYS A 508 -36.81 0.15 -28.72
N ALA A 509 -35.76 -0.41 -28.20
CA ALA A 509 -34.46 -0.42 -28.87
C ALA A 509 -34.48 -1.44 -30.04
N CYS A 510 -34.32 -0.96 -31.27
CA CYS A 510 -34.20 -1.79 -32.45
C CYS A 510 -32.79 -1.84 -33.05
N GLY A 511 -31.89 -0.99 -32.59
CA GLY A 511 -30.51 -0.96 -33.06
C GLY A 511 -29.63 0.00 -32.26
N LEU A 512 -28.35 0.01 -32.61
CA LEU A 512 -27.34 0.95 -32.12
C LEU A 512 -26.64 1.60 -33.32
N VAL A 513 -26.57 2.92 -33.39
CA VAL A 513 -25.86 3.62 -34.44
C VAL A 513 -24.64 4.37 -33.90
N SER A 514 -23.50 4.23 -34.56
CA SER A 514 -22.29 4.97 -34.26
C SER A 514 -22.08 6.12 -35.24
N MET A 515 -21.43 7.20 -34.77
CA MET A 515 -21.02 8.30 -35.63
C MET A 515 -20.10 7.83 -36.79
N ALA A 516 -19.29 6.79 -36.53
CA ALA A 516 -18.43 6.19 -37.55
C ALA A 516 -19.25 5.42 -38.64
N ALA A 517 -20.35 4.78 -38.27
CA ALA A 517 -21.23 4.11 -39.25
C ALA A 517 -21.93 5.13 -40.15
N LEU A 518 -22.41 6.22 -39.58
CA LEU A 518 -23.02 7.32 -40.32
C LEU A 518 -22.06 8.01 -41.28
N ALA A 519 -20.79 8.21 -40.86
CA ALA A 519 -19.77 8.79 -41.73
C ALA A 519 -19.41 7.95 -42.95
N ARG A 520 -19.80 6.66 -43.01
CA ARG A 520 -19.64 5.79 -44.17
C ARG A 520 -20.73 5.96 -45.24
N VAL A 521 -21.84 6.63 -44.88
CA VAL A 521 -22.91 6.93 -45.84
C VAL A 521 -22.47 8.11 -46.69
N ALA A 522 -22.54 7.95 -48.03
CA ALA A 522 -22.15 9.01 -48.95
C ALA A 522 -23.06 10.25 -48.75
N PRO A 523 -22.52 11.48 -48.76
CA PRO A 523 -23.27 12.70 -48.46
C PRO A 523 -24.51 12.93 -49.32
N ASP A 524 -24.49 12.50 -50.60
CA ASP A 524 -25.57 12.58 -51.56
C ASP A 524 -26.76 11.67 -51.19
N ARG A 525 -26.56 10.64 -50.36
CA ARG A 525 -27.56 9.70 -49.89
C ARG A 525 -28.12 10.03 -48.50
N TRP A 526 -27.62 11.03 -47.80
CA TRP A 526 -28.02 11.38 -46.43
C TRP A 526 -29.52 11.75 -46.31
N ALA A 527 -30.11 12.32 -47.35
CA ALA A 527 -31.51 12.70 -47.35
C ALA A 527 -32.45 11.49 -47.51
N ASP A 528 -32.00 10.44 -48.17
CA ASP A 528 -32.80 9.28 -48.51
C ASP A 528 -32.55 8.06 -47.61
N THR A 529 -31.38 8.00 -46.95
CA THR A 529 -31.01 6.89 -46.05
C THR A 529 -31.56 7.12 -44.64
N ARG A 530 -32.24 6.13 -44.09
CA ARG A 530 -32.75 6.16 -42.70
C ARG A 530 -31.71 5.65 -41.73
N VAL A 531 -31.67 6.19 -40.48
CA VAL A 531 -30.75 5.78 -39.45
C VAL A 531 -30.91 4.31 -39.08
N GLY A 532 -32.15 3.77 -39.10
CA GLY A 532 -32.45 2.37 -38.89
C GLY A 532 -31.80 1.41 -39.91
N GLU A 533 -31.53 1.87 -41.15
CA GLU A 533 -30.86 1.06 -42.18
C GLU A 533 -29.35 0.94 -41.98
N VAL A 534 -28.77 1.87 -41.23
CA VAL A 534 -27.30 1.98 -40.96
C VAL A 534 -26.98 1.45 -39.57
N ALA A 535 -27.98 1.28 -38.73
CA ALA A 535 -27.80 0.82 -37.35
C ALA A 535 -27.38 -0.66 -37.29
N GLU A 536 -26.57 -1.00 -36.33
CA GLU A 536 -26.33 -2.39 -35.95
C GLU A 536 -27.61 -2.94 -35.33
N HIS A 537 -28.15 -3.98 -35.90
CA HIS A 537 -29.36 -4.65 -35.42
C HIS A 537 -29.00 -5.57 -34.24
N GLU A 538 -29.98 -5.84 -33.36
CA GLU A 538 -29.82 -6.63 -32.14
C GLU A 538 -28.88 -5.99 -31.11
N PRO A 539 -29.22 -4.80 -30.59
CA PRO A 539 -28.42 -4.18 -29.53
C PRO A 539 -28.45 -5.04 -28.27
N THR A 540 -27.32 -5.14 -27.58
CA THR A 540 -27.27 -5.85 -26.29
C THR A 540 -28.09 -5.10 -25.25
N THR A 541 -29.13 -5.74 -24.73
CA THR A 541 -30.05 -5.19 -23.72
C THR A 541 -29.88 -5.90 -22.40
N VAL A 542 -30.10 -5.19 -21.30
CA VAL A 542 -30.10 -5.70 -19.92
C VAL A 542 -31.26 -5.10 -19.13
N GLY A 543 -31.74 -5.81 -18.12
CA GLY A 543 -32.72 -5.25 -17.19
C GLY A 543 -32.05 -4.31 -16.16
N ALA A 544 -32.84 -3.40 -15.59
CA ALA A 544 -32.33 -2.52 -14.49
C ALA A 544 -31.91 -3.32 -13.25
N ASP A 545 -32.48 -4.50 -13.04
CA ASP A 545 -32.16 -5.40 -11.93
C ASP A 545 -30.96 -6.32 -12.20
N CYS A 546 -30.38 -6.27 -13.39
CA CYS A 546 -29.18 -7.04 -13.74
C CYS A 546 -28.02 -6.66 -12.80
N ASP A 547 -27.25 -7.67 -12.39
CA ASP A 547 -26.04 -7.45 -11.58
C ASP A 547 -25.00 -6.68 -12.39
N LEU A 548 -24.36 -5.70 -11.75
CA LEU A 548 -23.40 -4.82 -12.40
C LEU A 548 -22.16 -5.58 -12.92
N MET A 549 -21.79 -6.69 -12.27
CA MET A 549 -20.71 -7.58 -12.73
C MET A 549 -21.08 -8.33 -14.01
N GLU A 550 -22.34 -8.70 -14.16
CA GLU A 550 -22.83 -9.32 -15.40
C GLU A 550 -22.82 -8.31 -16.55
N ALA A 551 -23.29 -7.09 -16.29
CA ALA A 551 -23.20 -5.98 -17.25
C ALA A 551 -21.74 -5.68 -17.66
N LEU A 552 -20.79 -5.71 -16.71
CA LEU A 552 -19.36 -5.56 -16.99
C LEU A 552 -18.85 -6.68 -17.90
N ARG A 553 -19.20 -7.94 -17.63
CA ARG A 553 -18.81 -9.09 -18.46
C ARG A 553 -19.33 -8.94 -19.89
N LEU A 554 -20.55 -8.45 -20.09
CA LEU A 554 -21.10 -8.20 -21.40
C LEU A 554 -20.35 -7.08 -22.15
N LEU A 555 -19.95 -6.00 -21.48
CA LEU A 555 -19.19 -4.89 -22.08
C LEU A 555 -17.71 -5.23 -22.38
N VAL A 556 -17.16 -6.30 -21.78
CA VAL A 556 -15.75 -6.68 -21.95
C VAL A 556 -15.58 -7.84 -22.95
N ARG A 557 -16.64 -8.52 -23.40
CA ARG A 557 -16.54 -9.58 -24.42
C ARG A 557 -15.96 -9.08 -25.74
N GLU A 558 -15.29 -9.97 -26.48
CA GLU A 558 -14.54 -9.62 -27.72
C GLU A 558 -15.44 -9.11 -28.87
N ASP A 559 -16.72 -9.48 -28.92
CA ASP A 559 -17.73 -9.00 -29.92
C ASP A 559 -18.46 -7.70 -29.49
N ARG A 560 -17.97 -6.96 -28.68
CA ARG A 560 -18.14 -5.66 -28.01
C ARG A 560 -19.39 -4.83 -28.33
N PRO A 561 -20.38 -4.80 -27.47
CA PRO A 561 -21.20 -3.59 -27.34
C PRO A 561 -20.40 -2.49 -26.63
N GLN A 562 -20.36 -1.29 -27.21
CA GLN A 562 -19.74 -0.12 -26.55
C GLN A 562 -20.65 0.45 -25.45
N MET A 563 -21.91 0.04 -25.44
CA MET A 563 -22.98 0.50 -24.58
C MET A 563 -24.01 -0.64 -24.43
N LEU A 564 -24.54 -0.81 -23.23
CA LEU A 564 -25.70 -1.65 -22.96
C LEU A 564 -26.95 -0.76 -22.88
N ILE A 565 -28.04 -1.20 -23.48
CA ILE A 565 -29.32 -0.52 -23.39
C ILE A 565 -30.13 -1.16 -22.27
N VAL A 566 -30.54 -0.36 -21.31
CA VAL A 566 -31.34 -0.83 -20.16
C VAL A 566 -32.82 -0.77 -20.55
N VAL A 567 -33.49 -1.93 -20.50
CA VAL A 567 -34.87 -2.07 -20.88
C VAL A 567 -35.77 -2.53 -19.73
N ASP A 568 -37.01 -2.16 -19.78
CA ASP A 568 -38.05 -2.66 -18.90
C ASP A 568 -38.73 -3.87 -19.52
N GLU A 569 -38.40 -5.06 -19.07
CA GLU A 569 -38.97 -6.32 -19.59
C GLU A 569 -40.44 -6.46 -19.20
N GLU A 570 -40.86 -5.97 -18.03
CA GLU A 570 -42.25 -6.07 -17.56
C GLU A 570 -43.20 -5.17 -18.37
N HIS A 571 -42.69 -4.03 -18.88
CA HIS A 571 -43.48 -3.09 -19.69
C HIS A 571 -43.17 -3.15 -21.18
N GLY A 572 -42.84 -4.33 -21.70
CA GLY A 572 -42.72 -4.61 -23.12
C GLY A 572 -41.44 -4.16 -23.79
N GLY A 573 -40.33 -4.06 -23.05
CA GLY A 573 -38.98 -3.80 -23.57
C GLY A 573 -38.73 -2.32 -23.92
N ARG A 574 -39.39 -1.39 -23.22
CA ARG A 574 -39.08 0.05 -23.36
C ARG A 574 -37.74 0.41 -22.77
N VAL A 575 -37.03 1.33 -23.42
CA VAL A 575 -35.73 1.80 -22.94
C VAL A 575 -35.90 2.68 -21.68
N GLN A 576 -35.26 2.26 -20.59
CA GLN A 576 -35.23 2.98 -19.31
C GLN A 576 -33.93 3.75 -19.11
N GLY A 577 -32.84 3.32 -19.74
CA GLY A 577 -31.54 3.92 -19.54
C GLY A 577 -30.45 3.32 -20.46
N ILE A 578 -29.24 3.78 -20.27
CA ILE A 578 -28.05 3.23 -20.94
C ILE A 578 -26.92 3.09 -19.92
N VAL A 579 -26.02 2.13 -20.15
CA VAL A 579 -24.80 1.93 -19.35
C VAL A 579 -23.60 1.78 -20.26
N THR A 580 -22.57 2.55 -20.00
CA THR A 580 -21.28 2.50 -20.68
C THR A 580 -20.18 2.05 -19.71
N LYS A 581 -18.99 1.71 -20.22
CA LYS A 581 -17.81 1.42 -19.37
C LYS A 581 -17.50 2.54 -18.40
N SER A 582 -17.69 3.79 -18.81
CA SER A 582 -17.46 4.97 -17.94
C SER A 582 -18.46 5.07 -16.79
N ASP A 583 -19.71 4.63 -17.00
CA ASP A 583 -20.73 4.64 -15.96
C ASP A 583 -20.45 3.57 -14.91
N LEU A 584 -19.97 2.39 -15.34
CA LEU A 584 -19.51 1.32 -14.44
C LEU A 584 -18.33 1.79 -13.60
N LEU A 585 -17.34 2.48 -14.19
CA LEU A 585 -16.19 3.02 -13.47
C LEU A 585 -16.60 4.09 -12.47
N ARG A 586 -17.56 4.97 -12.79
CA ARG A 586 -18.11 5.96 -11.84
C ARG A 586 -18.89 5.31 -10.70
N GLY A 587 -19.62 4.24 -10.96
CA GLY A 587 -20.27 3.44 -9.91
C GLY A 587 -19.27 2.90 -8.90
N LEU A 588 -18.09 2.47 -9.38
CA LEU A 588 -16.96 2.06 -8.52
C LEU A 588 -16.36 3.19 -7.69
N GLU A 589 -16.45 4.43 -8.15
CA GLU A 589 -15.93 5.60 -7.44
C GLU A 589 -16.90 6.16 -6.39
N GLY A 590 -18.10 5.56 -6.24
CA GLY A 590 -19.12 6.03 -5.30
C GLY A 590 -19.67 7.42 -5.63
N ALA A 591 -19.41 7.94 -6.85
CA ALA A 591 -19.94 9.21 -7.28
C ALA A 591 -21.42 9.05 -7.64
N PRO A 592 -22.35 9.82 -7.01
CA PRO A 592 -23.75 9.80 -7.40
C PRO A 592 -23.84 10.19 -8.88
N SER A 593 -24.64 9.44 -9.66
CA SER A 593 -24.97 9.82 -11.03
C SER A 593 -25.36 11.29 -11.04
N ARG A 594 -24.71 12.13 -11.88
CA ARG A 594 -25.14 13.53 -12.03
C ARG A 594 -26.62 13.56 -12.30
N ARG A 595 -27.39 13.98 -11.31
CA ARG A 595 -28.77 14.40 -11.48
C ARG A 595 -28.72 15.76 -12.19
N GLU A 596 -28.80 15.76 -13.50
CA GLU A 596 -29.23 16.92 -14.30
C GLU A 596 -30.11 16.46 -15.45
#